data_56a0ab10e2090c6e2dbd78ede8533fe0
#
_entry.id   56a0ab10e2090c6e2dbd78ede8533fe0
#
_cell.length_a   1.000
_cell.length_b   1.000
_cell.length_c   1.000
_cell.angle_alpha   90.00
_cell.angle_beta   90.00
_cell.angle_gamma   90.00
#
_symmetry.space_group_name_H-M   'P 1'
#
loop_
_entity.id
_entity.type
_entity.pdbx_description
1 polymer ?
#
loop_
_entity_poly.entity_id
_entity_poly.type
_entity_poly.pdbx_seq_one_letter_code
_entity_poly.pdbx_strand_id
1 'polypeptide(L)'
;MMRWLVCCALLLLGGCQSMQHSSDTCVALGEQVQQCLAPLPWQASAQPPVAELLQQLSVDRADSHHELTSSLEFTPTQMTVVGLAPLGQALFTVQYDGSTLTSQQSMLLGDNFRPDYLMAMLQLIYWPQSMLDKSITGAKLSESRCDGQRCRRLTRGKQLIAEIRYQQQDAWHSPLVLHLPNAKLQLTIQPL
;
A
#
# COMPACT_ATOMS: atom_id res chain seq x y z
N MET A 1 55.14 -28.03 31.15
CA MET A 1 53.90 -28.71 30.80
C MET A 1 52.77 -27.64 30.95
N MET A 2 52.44 -26.95 29.88
CA MET A 2 51.43 -25.90 29.94
C MET A 2 50.44 -26.10 28.77
N ARG A 3 49.25 -26.57 29.13
CA ARG A 3 48.16 -26.91 28.22
C ARG A 3 47.57 -25.61 27.71
N TRP A 4 47.71 -25.31 26.44
CA TRP A 4 47.01 -24.25 25.75
C TRP A 4 45.61 -24.72 25.41
N LEU A 5 44.62 -24.19 26.11
CA LEU A 5 43.19 -24.28 25.75
C LEU A 5 42.88 -23.18 24.74
N VAL A 6 42.79 -23.59 23.48
CA VAL A 6 42.27 -22.72 22.43
C VAL A 6 40.74 -22.72 22.54
N CYS A 7 40.19 -21.64 23.11
CA CYS A 7 38.76 -21.37 23.11
C CYS A 7 38.35 -20.82 21.72
N CYS A 8 37.85 -21.69 20.86
CA CYS A 8 37.12 -21.25 19.65
C CYS A 8 35.80 -20.60 20.04
N ALA A 9 35.79 -19.29 20.16
CA ALA A 9 34.56 -18.50 20.24
C ALA A 9 33.93 -18.43 18.85
N LEU A 10 32.98 -19.29 18.60
CA LEU A 10 32.07 -19.22 17.45
C LEU A 10 31.15 -18.00 17.69
N LEU A 11 31.48 -16.90 17.06
CA LEU A 11 30.58 -15.73 16.93
C LEU A 11 29.47 -16.14 15.97
N LEU A 12 28.34 -16.54 16.53
CA LEU A 12 27.06 -16.61 15.83
C LEU A 12 26.60 -15.18 15.53
N LEU A 13 26.92 -14.68 14.35
CA LEU A 13 26.31 -13.49 13.79
C LEU A 13 24.87 -13.83 13.40
N GLY A 14 24.00 -13.79 14.40
CA GLY A 14 22.57 -13.76 14.17
C GLY A 14 22.23 -12.42 13.53
N GLY A 15 22.10 -12.40 12.21
CA GLY A 15 21.52 -11.26 11.49
C GLY A 15 20.10 -11.07 11.96
N CYS A 16 19.87 -10.13 12.87
CA CYS A 16 18.53 -9.64 13.17
C CYS A 16 18.02 -8.90 11.93
N GLN A 17 17.25 -9.56 11.09
CA GLN A 17 16.31 -8.88 10.21
C GLN A 17 15.31 -8.19 11.12
N SER A 18 15.40 -6.86 11.24
CA SER A 18 14.44 -6.06 11.97
C SER A 18 13.13 -6.07 11.22
N MET A 19 12.22 -6.98 11.58
CA MET A 19 10.80 -6.86 11.22
C MET A 19 10.27 -5.63 11.97
N GLN A 20 10.04 -4.54 11.23
CA GLN A 20 9.35 -3.39 11.79
C GLN A 20 7.89 -3.78 12.05
N HIS A 21 7.58 -3.98 13.30
CA HIS A 21 6.23 -4.18 13.81
C HIS A 21 5.65 -2.81 14.13
N SER A 22 4.65 -2.37 13.38
CA SER A 22 3.97 -1.10 13.60
C SER A 22 2.51 -1.37 13.93
N SER A 23 2.15 -1.36 15.22
CA SER A 23 0.76 -1.22 15.65
C SER A 23 0.38 0.26 15.52
N ASP A 24 -0.82 0.55 14.96
CA ASP A 24 -1.29 1.91 14.64
C ASP A 24 -0.44 2.67 13.62
N THR A 25 -0.28 2.09 12.45
CA THR A 25 0.43 2.76 11.35
C THR A 25 -0.45 3.86 10.75
N CYS A 26 -0.08 5.10 10.99
CA CYS A 26 -0.74 6.27 10.41
C CYS A 26 0.20 7.00 9.46
N VAL A 27 -0.31 7.43 8.31
CA VAL A 27 0.44 8.16 7.28
C VAL A 27 -0.12 9.55 7.06
N ALA A 28 0.76 10.52 6.86
CA ALA A 28 0.37 11.87 6.47
C ALA A 28 0.08 11.89 4.96
N LEU A 29 -1.14 12.27 4.57
CA LEU A 29 -1.56 12.43 3.18
C LEU A 29 -1.46 13.88 2.70
N GLY A 30 -1.25 14.80 3.63
CA GLY A 30 -1.12 16.23 3.40
C GLY A 30 -0.95 16.95 4.71
N GLU A 31 -0.88 18.29 4.64
CA GLU A 31 -0.81 19.11 5.84
C GLU A 31 -2.06 18.91 6.70
N GLN A 32 -1.90 18.48 7.97
CA GLN A 32 -2.97 18.16 8.91
C GLN A 32 -4.00 17.11 8.41
N VAL A 33 -3.63 16.30 7.42
CA VAL A 33 -4.44 15.17 6.93
C VAL A 33 -3.67 13.88 7.18
N GLN A 34 -4.27 12.98 7.94
CA GLN A 34 -3.68 11.72 8.33
C GLN A 34 -4.67 10.57 8.08
N GLN A 35 -4.15 9.45 7.62
CA GLN A 35 -4.88 8.19 7.54
C GLN A 35 -4.17 7.14 8.39
N CYS A 36 -4.88 6.54 9.33
CA CYS A 36 -4.44 5.33 9.99
C CYS A 36 -4.95 4.12 9.22
N LEU A 37 -4.20 3.02 9.17
CA LEU A 37 -4.61 1.83 8.43
C LEU A 37 -5.84 1.21 9.08
N ALA A 38 -6.90 1.04 8.27
CA ALA A 38 -8.14 0.42 8.70
C ALA A 38 -8.03 -1.12 8.64
N PRO A 39 -8.79 -1.88 9.45
CA PRO A 39 -8.84 -3.34 9.38
C PRO A 39 -9.21 -3.85 7.97
N LEU A 40 -9.01 -5.15 7.72
CA LEU A 40 -9.44 -5.77 6.47
C LEU A 40 -10.98 -5.78 6.38
N PRO A 41 -11.60 -5.29 5.28
CA PRO A 41 -13.06 -5.19 5.16
C PRO A 41 -13.78 -6.53 5.24
N TRP A 42 -13.10 -7.62 4.88
CA TRP A 42 -13.66 -8.98 4.86
C TRP A 42 -13.34 -9.78 6.13
N GLN A 43 -12.65 -9.21 7.11
CA GLN A 43 -12.19 -9.94 8.30
C GLN A 43 -13.36 -10.56 9.08
N ALA A 44 -14.50 -9.87 9.17
CA ALA A 44 -15.67 -10.37 9.85
C ALA A 44 -16.41 -11.51 9.08
N SER A 45 -16.36 -11.48 7.74
CA SER A 45 -17.00 -12.49 6.89
C SER A 45 -16.07 -13.67 6.56
N ALA A 46 -14.77 -13.52 6.81
CA ALA A 46 -13.71 -14.43 6.37
C ALA A 46 -13.71 -14.71 4.85
N GLN A 47 -14.34 -13.81 4.06
CA GLN A 47 -14.47 -13.93 2.61
C GLN A 47 -13.92 -12.68 1.93
N PRO A 48 -12.69 -12.72 1.40
CA PRO A 48 -12.15 -11.62 0.61
C PRO A 48 -12.94 -11.44 -0.69
N PRO A 49 -12.99 -10.22 -1.25
CA PRO A 49 -13.76 -9.90 -2.44
C PRO A 49 -13.24 -10.62 -3.70
N VAL A 50 -11.96 -10.91 -3.73
CA VAL A 50 -11.23 -11.65 -4.77
C VAL A 50 -10.16 -12.50 -4.10
N ALA A 51 -9.72 -13.57 -4.75
CA ALA A 51 -8.62 -14.39 -4.22
C ALA A 51 -7.25 -13.80 -4.58
N GLU A 52 -7.14 -13.32 -5.81
CA GLU A 52 -5.93 -12.73 -6.38
C GLU A 52 -6.30 -11.64 -7.37
N LEU A 53 -5.42 -10.65 -7.50
CA LEU A 53 -5.55 -9.57 -8.47
C LEU A 53 -4.18 -9.24 -9.03
N LEU A 54 -4.00 -9.42 -10.32
CA LEU A 54 -2.80 -9.05 -11.04
C LEU A 54 -3.03 -7.73 -11.78
N GLN A 55 -2.11 -6.78 -11.63
CA GLN A 55 -2.28 -5.42 -12.16
C GLN A 55 -0.97 -4.88 -12.74
N GLN A 56 -1.08 -4.15 -13.83
CA GLN A 56 -0.02 -3.28 -14.31
C GLN A 56 -0.18 -1.89 -13.67
N LEU A 57 0.90 -1.38 -13.12
CA LEU A 57 0.97 -0.07 -12.48
C LEU A 57 1.89 0.84 -13.27
N SER A 58 1.43 2.05 -13.54
CA SER A 58 2.23 3.15 -14.08
C SER A 58 2.23 4.29 -13.07
N VAL A 59 3.42 4.64 -12.58
CA VAL A 59 3.64 5.67 -11.57
C VAL A 59 4.34 6.85 -12.20
N ASP A 60 3.63 7.96 -12.36
CA ASP A 60 4.15 9.22 -12.84
C ASP A 60 4.35 10.16 -11.65
N ARG A 61 5.56 10.64 -11.43
CA ARG A 61 5.88 11.57 -10.36
C ARG A 61 6.87 12.62 -10.84
N ALA A 62 6.42 13.88 -10.95
CA ALA A 62 7.23 14.99 -11.46
C ALA A 62 7.92 14.61 -12.80
N ASP A 63 9.22 14.35 -12.78
CA ASP A 63 10.03 14.05 -13.97
C ASP A 63 10.37 12.54 -14.08
N SER A 64 9.74 11.69 -13.30
CA SER A 64 9.98 10.24 -13.30
C SER A 64 8.74 9.46 -13.70
N HIS A 65 8.95 8.40 -14.50
CA HIS A 65 7.95 7.43 -14.90
C HIS A 65 8.47 6.03 -14.58
N HIS A 66 7.65 5.24 -13.92
CA HIS A 66 7.98 3.86 -13.55
C HIS A 66 6.82 2.94 -13.87
N GLU A 67 7.12 1.79 -14.44
CA GLU A 67 6.18 0.71 -14.67
C GLU A 67 6.55 -0.49 -13.82
N LEU A 68 5.55 -1.12 -13.24
CA LEU A 68 5.70 -2.37 -12.50
C LEU A 68 4.42 -3.20 -12.58
N THR A 69 4.55 -4.50 -12.37
CA THR A 69 3.40 -5.38 -12.16
C THR A 69 3.22 -5.57 -10.67
N SER A 70 1.99 -5.55 -10.17
CA SER A 70 1.68 -5.94 -8.81
C SER A 70 0.76 -7.15 -8.78
N SER A 71 1.04 -8.08 -7.87
CA SER A 71 0.13 -9.15 -7.46
C SER A 71 -0.39 -8.82 -6.07
N LEU A 72 -1.72 -8.87 -5.92
CA LEU A 72 -2.41 -8.74 -4.65
C LEU A 72 -3.06 -10.08 -4.35
N GLU A 73 -2.66 -10.72 -3.27
CA GLU A 73 -3.24 -11.97 -2.78
C GLU A 73 -4.05 -11.71 -1.52
N PHE A 74 -5.21 -12.33 -1.43
CA PHE A 74 -6.16 -12.11 -0.35
C PHE A 74 -6.54 -13.45 0.30
N THR A 75 -6.32 -13.53 1.60
CA THR A 75 -6.79 -14.62 2.45
C THR A 75 -7.82 -14.09 3.45
N PRO A 76 -8.55 -14.94 4.19
CA PRO A 76 -9.47 -14.48 5.22
C PRO A 76 -8.84 -13.54 6.26
N THR A 77 -7.54 -13.68 6.53
CA THR A 77 -6.83 -12.96 7.60
C THR A 77 -5.72 -12.06 7.13
N GLN A 78 -5.40 -12.02 5.83
CA GLN A 78 -4.23 -11.28 5.35
C GLN A 78 -4.42 -10.80 3.91
N MET A 79 -3.82 -9.67 3.60
CA MET A 79 -3.56 -9.17 2.26
C MET A 79 -2.05 -9.15 2.05
N THR A 80 -1.59 -9.71 0.93
CA THR A 80 -0.19 -9.65 0.49
C THR A 80 -0.11 -8.87 -0.82
N VAL A 81 0.83 -7.94 -0.90
CA VAL A 81 1.11 -7.15 -2.11
C VAL A 81 2.55 -7.38 -2.52
N VAL A 82 2.74 -7.87 -3.74
CA VAL A 82 4.06 -8.05 -4.33
C VAL A 82 4.21 -7.10 -5.52
N GLY A 83 5.26 -6.28 -5.52
CA GLY A 83 5.63 -5.47 -6.67
C GLY A 83 6.76 -6.12 -7.44
N LEU A 84 6.59 -6.25 -8.75
CA LEU A 84 7.54 -6.86 -9.67
C LEU A 84 8.04 -5.85 -10.68
N ALA A 85 9.35 -5.80 -10.90
CA ALA A 85 9.94 -5.10 -12.03
C ALA A 85 9.48 -5.72 -13.37
N PRO A 86 9.60 -5.02 -14.52
CA PRO A 86 9.20 -5.55 -15.83
C PRO A 86 9.82 -6.90 -16.20
N LEU A 87 11.01 -7.21 -15.68
CA LEU A 87 11.68 -8.50 -15.86
C LEU A 87 11.30 -9.57 -14.82
N GLY A 88 10.26 -9.33 -14.01
CA GLY A 88 9.76 -10.27 -13.01
C GLY A 88 10.54 -10.34 -11.70
N GLN A 89 11.51 -9.47 -11.47
CA GLN A 89 12.22 -9.40 -10.19
C GLN A 89 11.33 -8.78 -9.12
N ALA A 90 11.23 -9.42 -7.96
CA ALA A 90 10.51 -8.86 -6.82
C ALA A 90 11.22 -7.59 -6.31
N LEU A 91 10.48 -6.48 -6.32
CA LEU A 91 10.92 -5.19 -5.78
C LEU A 91 10.56 -5.07 -4.31
N PHE A 92 9.36 -5.49 -3.95
CA PHE A 92 8.89 -5.49 -2.57
C PHE A 92 7.81 -6.55 -2.35
N THR A 93 7.67 -6.93 -1.09
CA THR A 93 6.52 -7.67 -0.57
C THR A 93 6.01 -6.93 0.66
N VAL A 94 4.72 -6.65 0.71
CA VAL A 94 4.04 -6.02 1.84
C VAL A 94 2.90 -6.92 2.27
N GLN A 95 2.82 -7.20 3.58
CA GLN A 95 1.75 -8.02 4.16
C GLN A 95 1.02 -7.20 5.23
N TYR A 96 -0.30 -7.31 5.24
CA TYR A 96 -1.17 -6.64 6.19
C TYR A 96 -2.26 -7.59 6.69
N ASP A 97 -2.36 -7.77 8.01
CA ASP A 97 -3.33 -8.67 8.64
C ASP A 97 -4.56 -7.94 9.21
N GLY A 98 -4.70 -6.64 8.93
CA GLY A 98 -5.76 -5.79 9.47
C GLY A 98 -5.34 -5.00 10.72
N SER A 99 -4.16 -5.26 11.26
CA SER A 99 -3.57 -4.55 12.42
C SER A 99 -2.08 -4.30 12.23
N THR A 100 -1.36 -5.28 11.72
CA THR A 100 0.10 -5.28 11.60
C THR A 100 0.51 -5.21 10.13
N LEU A 101 1.41 -4.28 9.82
CA LEU A 101 2.05 -4.16 8.52
C LEU A 101 3.48 -4.68 8.62
N THR A 102 3.84 -5.62 7.75
CA THR A 102 5.21 -6.10 7.57
C THR A 102 5.64 -5.91 6.13
N SER A 103 6.93 -5.66 5.90
CA SER A 103 7.44 -5.47 4.55
C SER A 103 8.86 -5.98 4.39
N GLN A 104 9.15 -6.41 3.17
CA GLN A 104 10.49 -6.71 2.68
C GLN A 104 10.67 -5.95 1.37
N GLN A 105 11.84 -5.37 1.15
CA GLN A 105 12.14 -4.65 -0.09
C GLN A 105 13.52 -5.01 -0.64
N SER A 106 13.62 -4.97 -1.96
CA SER A 106 14.88 -5.08 -2.68
C SER A 106 15.70 -3.79 -2.53
N MET A 107 17.02 -3.91 -2.49
CA MET A 107 17.92 -2.75 -2.54
C MET A 107 17.73 -1.89 -3.79
N LEU A 108 17.13 -2.44 -4.84
CA LEU A 108 16.82 -1.70 -6.09
C LEU A 108 15.82 -0.55 -5.89
N LEU A 109 14.96 -0.63 -4.86
CA LEU A 109 13.99 0.44 -4.54
C LEU A 109 14.60 1.60 -3.74
N GLY A 110 15.80 1.39 -3.15
CA GLY A 110 16.41 2.37 -2.26
C GLY A 110 15.59 2.62 -0.99
N ASP A 111 15.97 3.64 -0.23
CA ASP A 111 15.39 3.94 1.09
C ASP A 111 14.08 4.75 1.03
N ASN A 112 13.60 5.09 -0.17
CA ASN A 112 12.41 5.94 -0.34
C ASN A 112 11.09 5.17 -0.41
N PHE A 113 11.12 3.84 -0.41
CA PHE A 113 9.90 3.04 -0.43
C PHE A 113 9.19 3.11 0.93
N ARG A 114 7.91 3.41 0.90
CA ARG A 114 7.04 3.57 2.07
C ARG A 114 5.90 2.56 2.02
N PRO A 115 6.07 1.37 2.62
CA PRO A 115 5.04 0.33 2.61
C PRO A 115 3.75 0.76 3.30
N ASP A 116 3.85 1.58 4.35
CA ASP A 116 2.72 2.20 5.04
C ASP A 116 1.90 3.10 4.11
N TYR A 117 2.58 3.93 3.32
CA TYR A 117 1.95 4.82 2.36
C TYR A 117 1.29 4.03 1.21
N LEU A 118 1.97 2.99 0.69
CA LEU A 118 1.40 2.08 -0.30
C LEU A 118 0.10 1.47 0.20
N MET A 119 0.09 0.91 1.42
CA MET A 119 -1.11 0.30 1.99
C MET A 119 -2.23 1.32 2.19
N ALA A 120 -1.92 2.54 2.66
CA ALA A 120 -2.91 3.60 2.78
C ALA A 120 -3.55 3.96 1.42
N MET A 121 -2.75 4.02 0.34
CA MET A 121 -3.27 4.26 -1.01
C MET A 121 -4.17 3.12 -1.49
N LEU A 122 -3.79 1.86 -1.27
CA LEU A 122 -4.63 0.70 -1.60
C LEU A 122 -5.95 0.74 -0.81
N GLN A 123 -5.91 1.12 0.47
CA GLN A 123 -7.12 1.31 1.26
C GLN A 123 -8.00 2.43 0.71
N LEU A 124 -7.45 3.58 0.33
CA LEU A 124 -8.21 4.65 -0.31
C LEU A 124 -8.90 4.19 -1.60
N ILE A 125 -8.26 3.29 -2.36
CA ILE A 125 -8.80 2.75 -3.61
C ILE A 125 -9.90 1.73 -3.35
N TYR A 126 -9.68 0.76 -2.46
CA TYR A 126 -10.47 -0.46 -2.39
C TYR A 126 -11.40 -0.56 -1.18
N TRP A 127 -11.08 0.09 -0.03
CA TRP A 127 -11.89 -0.05 1.18
C TRP A 127 -13.22 0.71 1.10
N PRO A 128 -14.25 0.20 1.78
CA PRO A 128 -15.53 0.93 1.90
C PRO A 128 -15.33 2.31 2.54
N GLN A 129 -16.05 3.32 2.04
CA GLN A 129 -15.99 4.67 2.57
C GLN A 129 -16.28 4.70 4.09
N SER A 130 -17.25 3.94 4.56
CA SER A 130 -17.64 3.90 5.98
C SER A 130 -16.52 3.45 6.93
N MET A 131 -15.54 2.68 6.44
CA MET A 131 -14.35 2.31 7.21
C MET A 131 -13.30 3.42 7.15
N LEU A 132 -13.10 4.01 5.98
CA LEU A 132 -12.14 5.09 5.78
C LEU A 132 -12.53 6.37 6.52
N ASP A 133 -13.82 6.68 6.62
CA ASP A 133 -14.32 7.83 7.38
C ASP A 133 -13.93 7.77 8.87
N LYS A 134 -13.67 6.56 9.41
CA LYS A 134 -13.22 6.36 10.78
C LYS A 134 -11.70 6.41 10.95
N SER A 135 -10.97 6.20 9.86
CA SER A 135 -9.51 6.10 9.86
C SER A 135 -8.81 7.33 9.31
N ILE A 136 -9.56 8.25 8.69
CA ILE A 136 -9.03 9.51 8.14
C ILE A 136 -9.37 10.67 9.08
N THR A 137 -8.38 11.48 9.39
CA THR A 137 -8.53 12.71 10.17
C THR A 137 -8.06 13.92 9.35
N GLY A 138 -8.71 15.08 9.57
CA GLY A 138 -8.34 16.34 8.92
C GLY A 138 -8.86 16.51 7.48
N ALA A 139 -9.52 15.50 6.91
CA ALA A 139 -10.11 15.57 5.56
C ALA A 139 -11.42 14.79 5.49
N LYS A 140 -12.19 15.05 4.44
CA LYS A 140 -13.45 14.36 4.14
C LYS A 140 -13.31 13.54 2.87
N LEU A 141 -13.63 12.24 2.97
CA LEU A 141 -13.78 11.37 1.82
C LEU A 141 -15.20 11.45 1.27
N SER A 142 -15.36 11.53 -0.04
CA SER A 142 -16.64 11.55 -0.72
C SER A 142 -16.61 10.72 -2.00
N GLU A 143 -17.72 10.04 -2.29
CA GLU A 143 -17.94 9.35 -3.57
C GLU A 143 -18.95 10.14 -4.39
N SER A 144 -18.68 10.29 -5.67
CA SER A 144 -19.49 11.04 -6.62
C SER A 144 -19.26 10.53 -8.05
N ARG A 145 -19.79 11.26 -9.03
CA ARG A 145 -19.42 11.07 -10.43
C ARG A 145 -18.60 12.27 -10.91
N CYS A 146 -17.47 12.00 -11.55
CA CYS A 146 -16.61 12.97 -12.21
C CYS A 146 -16.59 12.63 -13.69
N ASP A 147 -17.09 13.54 -14.54
CA ASP A 147 -17.18 13.35 -15.99
C ASP A 147 -17.89 12.02 -16.38
N GLY A 148 -18.94 11.67 -15.63
CA GLY A 148 -19.72 10.44 -15.85
C GLY A 148 -19.17 9.16 -15.22
N GLN A 149 -17.92 9.15 -14.78
CA GLN A 149 -17.26 8.01 -14.13
C GLN A 149 -17.42 8.02 -12.62
N ARG A 150 -17.38 6.88 -11.96
CA ARG A 150 -17.29 6.79 -10.50
C ARG A 150 -16.01 7.48 -10.03
N CYS A 151 -16.15 8.32 -9.02
CA CYS A 151 -15.05 9.12 -8.54
C CYS A 151 -15.08 9.17 -7.01
N ARG A 152 -13.90 9.05 -6.42
CA ARG A 152 -13.69 9.21 -4.98
C ARG A 152 -12.72 10.36 -4.75
N ARG A 153 -13.07 11.29 -3.85
CA ARG A 153 -12.28 12.47 -3.53
C ARG A 153 -12.03 12.58 -2.04
N LEU A 154 -10.77 12.79 -1.68
CA LEU A 154 -10.36 13.19 -0.35
C LEU A 154 -10.07 14.69 -0.38
N THR A 155 -10.80 15.48 0.43
CA THR A 155 -10.69 16.94 0.43
C THR A 155 -10.55 17.51 1.84
N ARG A 156 -9.75 18.56 1.99
CA ARG A 156 -9.66 19.39 3.18
C ARG A 156 -10.17 20.78 2.83
N GLY A 157 -11.39 21.09 3.26
CA GLY A 157 -12.07 22.29 2.78
C GLY A 157 -12.19 22.30 1.26
N LYS A 158 -11.56 23.29 0.60
CA LYS A 158 -11.53 23.39 -0.87
C LYS A 158 -10.31 22.70 -1.51
N GLN A 159 -9.35 22.26 -0.69
CA GLN A 159 -8.11 21.62 -1.18
C GLN A 159 -8.38 20.16 -1.51
N LEU A 160 -8.03 19.76 -2.72
CA LEU A 160 -8.00 18.35 -3.14
C LEU A 160 -6.71 17.70 -2.63
N ILE A 161 -6.85 16.62 -1.86
CA ILE A 161 -5.73 15.80 -1.36
C ILE A 161 -5.49 14.59 -2.25
N ALA A 162 -6.58 13.89 -2.60
CA ALA A 162 -6.55 12.74 -3.51
C ALA A 162 -7.82 12.68 -4.35
N GLU A 163 -7.70 12.24 -5.61
CA GLU A 163 -8.81 11.89 -6.48
C GLU A 163 -8.56 10.53 -7.12
N ILE A 164 -9.57 9.66 -7.08
CA ILE A 164 -9.54 8.35 -7.71
C ILE A 164 -10.70 8.29 -8.69
N ARG A 165 -10.39 8.01 -9.95
CA ARG A 165 -11.38 7.82 -11.03
C ARG A 165 -11.40 6.37 -11.45
N TYR A 166 -12.56 5.74 -11.39
CA TYR A 166 -12.78 4.36 -11.76
C TYR A 166 -13.51 4.29 -13.11
N GLN A 167 -13.02 3.46 -14.02
CA GLN A 167 -13.71 3.25 -15.31
C GLN A 167 -14.92 2.33 -15.18
N GLN A 168 -14.94 1.48 -14.13
CA GLN A 168 -16.04 0.54 -13.86
C GLN A 168 -16.60 0.76 -12.44
N GLN A 169 -17.79 0.17 -12.18
CA GLN A 169 -18.43 0.29 -10.86
C GLN A 169 -17.74 -0.55 -9.80
N ASP A 170 -17.27 -1.75 -10.15
CA ASP A 170 -16.48 -2.58 -9.26
C ASP A 170 -15.02 -2.09 -9.24
N ALA A 171 -14.58 -1.63 -8.08
CA ALA A 171 -13.24 -1.09 -7.90
C ALA A 171 -12.14 -2.14 -8.11
N TRP A 172 -12.43 -3.41 -7.76
CA TRP A 172 -11.42 -4.48 -7.81
C TRP A 172 -11.00 -4.85 -9.25
N HIS A 173 -11.93 -4.74 -10.19
CA HIS A 173 -11.69 -5.07 -11.61
C HIS A 173 -11.61 -3.82 -12.50
N SER A 174 -11.67 -2.64 -11.90
CA SER A 174 -11.67 -1.39 -12.67
C SER A 174 -10.28 -0.93 -13.04
N PRO A 175 -10.01 -0.61 -14.30
CA PRO A 175 -8.96 0.35 -14.60
C PRO A 175 -9.23 1.65 -13.86
N LEU A 176 -8.19 2.25 -13.27
CA LEU A 176 -8.37 3.46 -12.48
C LEU A 176 -7.14 4.37 -12.53
N VAL A 177 -7.36 5.63 -12.16
CA VAL A 177 -6.30 6.62 -11.97
C VAL A 177 -6.45 7.23 -10.59
N LEU A 178 -5.39 7.17 -9.80
CA LEU A 178 -5.25 7.91 -8.54
C LEU A 178 -4.34 9.12 -8.79
N HIS A 179 -4.83 10.29 -8.45
CA HIS A 179 -4.09 11.54 -8.51
C HIS A 179 -3.88 12.13 -7.11
N LEU A 180 -2.64 12.45 -6.77
CA LEU A 180 -2.21 13.07 -5.52
C LEU A 180 -1.52 14.41 -5.81
N PRO A 181 -2.26 15.53 -5.87
CA PRO A 181 -1.72 16.82 -6.31
C PRO A 181 -0.52 17.31 -5.49
N ASN A 182 -0.58 17.15 -4.16
CA ASN A 182 0.50 17.60 -3.27
C ASN A 182 1.81 16.83 -3.47
N ALA A 183 1.72 15.56 -3.85
CA ALA A 183 2.88 14.70 -4.14
C ALA A 183 3.33 14.79 -5.60
N LYS A 184 2.57 15.53 -6.46
CA LYS A 184 2.73 15.55 -7.93
C LYS A 184 2.81 14.12 -8.47
N LEU A 185 1.95 13.24 -7.98
CA LEU A 185 1.94 11.82 -8.30
C LEU A 185 0.63 11.45 -8.97
N GLN A 186 0.73 10.72 -10.06
CA GLN A 186 -0.36 10.00 -10.69
C GLN A 186 -0.01 8.51 -10.74
N LEU A 187 -0.93 7.68 -10.28
CA LEU A 187 -0.86 6.23 -10.36
C LEU A 187 -1.98 5.74 -11.26
N THR A 188 -1.63 5.08 -12.35
CA THR A 188 -2.57 4.39 -13.22
C THR A 188 -2.51 2.90 -12.93
N ILE A 189 -3.66 2.27 -12.73
CA ILE A 189 -3.80 0.84 -12.46
C ILE A 189 -4.62 0.21 -13.57
N GLN A 190 -4.09 -0.86 -14.18
CA GLN A 190 -4.75 -1.67 -15.19
C GLN A 190 -4.80 -3.12 -14.70
N PRO A 191 -5.98 -3.70 -14.42
CA PRO A 191 -6.12 -5.14 -14.18
C PRO A 191 -5.65 -5.94 -15.40
N LEU A 192 -4.97 -7.07 -15.17
CA LEU A 192 -4.45 -7.98 -16.18
C LEU A 192 -5.33 -9.24 -16.30
#